data_4fd98761a68b3b7e1dab164dc3cc92ed
#
_entry.id   4fd98761a68b3b7e1dab164dc3cc92ed
#
_cell.length_a   1.000
_cell.length_b   1.000
_cell.length_c   1.000
_cell.angle_alpha   90.00
_cell.angle_beta   90.00
_cell.angle_gamma   90.00
#
_symmetry.space_group_name_H-M   'P 1'
#
loop_
_entity.id
_entity.type
_entity.pdbx_description
1 polymer ?
#
loop_
_entity_poly.entity_id
_entity_poly.type
_entity_poly.pdbx_seq_one_letter_code
_entity_poly.pdbx_strand_id
1 'polypeptide(L)'
;MEIYRKDYTIKDVQDVYDGPGGLLWEAVMGEQIHSGGPEATDVLAKKLGLKPGMVIADLCSALGAPARHLASKYKVYVKGIDATKTMLQKAIERTKAAKLENMIEYYEGNVMDLPFKSATIDVVWGQEAWCYVTDKERLLREAYRVLKSHGIIGFTDWIITGNISPKELEPLYDSMAFPYMESFKGYQELMKKVGFKVTEAIDNTEAFAKHFDQYYEMVTVKMKPDILKNFGPDLYGFAENLVTIWRKAAHEHKVGSGLFIGQKP
;
A
#
# COMPACT_ATOMS: atom_id res chain seq x y z
N MET A 1 -5.92 5.47 -17.48
CA MET A 1 -4.90 4.55 -18.06
C MET A 1 -5.57 3.22 -18.40
N GLU A 2 -5.07 2.44 -19.35
CA GLU A 2 -5.65 1.12 -19.65
C GLU A 2 -5.12 0.08 -18.64
N ILE A 3 -6.02 -0.82 -18.16
CA ILE A 3 -5.63 -1.90 -17.25
C ILE A 3 -4.76 -2.88 -18.04
N TYR A 4 -3.53 -3.12 -17.59
CA TYR A 4 -2.58 -4.04 -18.21
C TYR A 4 -3.07 -5.49 -18.16
N ARG A 5 -3.51 -5.94 -16.97
CA ARG A 5 -4.08 -7.29 -16.75
C ARG A 5 -5.58 -7.21 -16.59
N LYS A 6 -6.32 -7.37 -17.72
CA LYS A 6 -7.80 -7.28 -17.75
C LYS A 6 -8.50 -8.45 -17.04
N ASP A 7 -7.83 -9.57 -16.90
CA ASP A 7 -8.29 -10.80 -16.22
C ASP A 7 -7.91 -10.85 -14.73
N TYR A 8 -7.31 -9.77 -14.21
CA TYR A 8 -6.84 -9.70 -12.83
C TYR A 8 -7.98 -9.77 -11.80
N THR A 9 -7.78 -10.58 -10.79
CA THR A 9 -8.75 -10.83 -9.71
C THR A 9 -8.09 -10.69 -8.34
N ILE A 10 -8.88 -10.71 -7.27
CA ILE A 10 -8.38 -10.78 -5.89
C ILE A 10 -7.49 -12.01 -5.69
N LYS A 11 -7.77 -13.12 -6.41
CA LYS A 11 -6.95 -14.32 -6.29
C LYS A 11 -5.49 -14.09 -6.70
N ASP A 12 -5.24 -13.25 -7.68
CA ASP A 12 -3.87 -12.95 -8.12
C ASP A 12 -3.05 -12.30 -7.01
N VAL A 13 -3.62 -11.35 -6.26
CA VAL A 13 -2.95 -10.75 -5.11
C VAL A 13 -2.81 -11.73 -3.94
N GLN A 14 -3.82 -12.57 -3.70
CA GLN A 14 -3.73 -13.64 -2.70
C GLN A 14 -2.58 -14.60 -3.02
N ASP A 15 -2.45 -15.04 -4.26
CA ASP A 15 -1.38 -15.96 -4.68
C ASP A 15 0.03 -15.36 -4.48
N VAL A 16 0.18 -14.03 -4.63
CA VAL A 16 1.44 -13.34 -4.31
C VAL A 16 1.78 -13.43 -2.82
N TYR A 17 0.82 -13.07 -1.95
CA TYR A 17 1.08 -12.93 -0.51
C TYR A 17 0.95 -14.24 0.27
N ASP A 18 0.19 -15.23 -0.22
CA ASP A 18 0.11 -16.57 0.34
C ASP A 18 1.30 -17.45 -0.08
N GLY A 19 2.01 -17.05 -1.14
CA GLY A 19 3.17 -17.75 -1.67
C GLY A 19 4.49 -17.41 -0.99
N PRO A 20 5.58 -18.09 -1.39
CA PRO A 20 6.93 -17.83 -0.87
C PRO A 20 7.45 -16.43 -1.17
N GLY A 21 6.93 -15.77 -2.22
CA GLY A 21 7.22 -14.37 -2.54
C GLY A 21 6.77 -13.40 -1.44
N GLY A 22 5.58 -13.60 -0.89
CA GLY A 22 5.08 -12.78 0.23
C GLY A 22 5.91 -12.94 1.50
N LEU A 23 6.36 -14.18 1.80
CA LEU A 23 7.27 -14.44 2.93
C LEU A 23 8.64 -13.77 2.74
N LEU A 24 9.18 -13.83 1.53
CA LEU A 24 10.44 -13.15 1.22
C LEU A 24 10.28 -11.64 1.33
N TRP A 25 9.18 -11.08 0.82
CA TRP A 25 8.90 -9.65 0.88
C TRP A 25 8.77 -9.16 2.33
N GLU A 26 8.08 -9.92 3.18
CA GLU A 26 8.02 -9.68 4.62
C GLU A 26 9.41 -9.74 5.27
N ALA A 27 10.26 -10.70 4.89
CA ALA A 27 11.63 -10.81 5.40
C ALA A 27 12.51 -9.60 5.00
N VAL A 28 12.33 -9.06 3.80
CA VAL A 28 13.11 -7.92 3.28
C VAL A 28 12.60 -6.59 3.83
N MET A 29 11.30 -6.36 3.84
CA MET A 29 10.70 -5.06 4.22
C MET A 29 10.25 -4.98 5.69
N GLY A 30 10.25 -6.11 6.40
CA GLY A 30 9.68 -6.20 7.73
C GLY A 30 8.15 -6.17 7.73
N GLU A 31 7.55 -5.92 8.89
CA GLU A 31 6.09 -5.96 9.06
C GLU A 31 5.33 -4.83 8.36
N GLN A 32 5.98 -3.71 8.07
CA GLN A 32 5.33 -2.54 7.47
C GLN A 32 4.93 -2.77 6.01
N ILE A 33 5.71 -3.55 5.27
CA ILE A 33 5.48 -3.92 3.85
C ILE A 33 5.22 -2.69 2.93
N HIS A 34 5.71 -1.51 3.29
CA HIS A 34 5.71 -0.30 2.47
C HIS A 34 7.01 0.47 2.63
N SER A 35 7.33 1.32 1.65
CA SER A 35 8.55 2.10 1.63
C SER A 35 8.62 3.09 2.80
N GLY A 36 9.77 3.18 3.44
CA GLY A 36 10.03 4.13 4.53
C GLY A 36 9.49 3.74 5.90
N GLY A 37 8.86 2.56 6.05
CA GLY A 37 8.51 1.99 7.34
C GLY A 37 7.69 2.90 8.27
N PRO A 38 7.90 2.81 9.61
CA PRO A 38 7.13 3.59 10.60
C PRO A 38 7.27 5.09 10.43
N GLU A 39 8.40 5.57 9.91
CA GLU A 39 8.66 6.99 9.67
C GLU A 39 7.74 7.53 8.57
N ALA A 40 7.54 6.78 7.49
CA ALA A 40 6.59 7.16 6.43
C ALA A 40 5.15 7.15 6.93
N THR A 41 4.78 6.19 7.79
CA THR A 41 3.49 6.17 8.49
C THR A 41 3.31 7.43 9.34
N ASP A 42 4.34 7.84 10.09
CA ASP A 42 4.29 9.08 10.89
C ASP A 42 4.15 10.34 10.06
N VAL A 43 4.82 10.42 8.91
CA VAL A 43 4.71 11.56 8.00
C VAL A 43 3.26 11.71 7.54
N LEU A 44 2.63 10.64 7.07
CA LEU A 44 1.23 10.68 6.62
C LEU A 44 0.29 10.98 7.79
N ALA A 45 0.47 10.35 8.96
CA ALA A 45 -0.36 10.57 10.15
C ALA A 45 -0.36 12.04 10.63
N LYS A 46 0.81 12.66 10.64
CA LYS A 46 0.96 14.09 11.00
C LYS A 46 0.26 15.01 10.01
N LYS A 47 0.38 14.73 8.70
CA LYS A 47 -0.29 15.49 7.65
C LYS A 47 -1.82 15.39 7.74
N LEU A 48 -2.35 14.25 8.15
CA LEU A 48 -3.78 14.03 8.37
C LEU A 48 -4.28 14.61 9.69
N GLY A 49 -3.40 15.08 10.56
CA GLY A 49 -3.77 15.67 11.84
C GLY A 49 -4.52 14.71 12.75
N LEU A 50 -4.09 13.44 12.82
CA LEU A 50 -4.75 12.41 13.62
C LEU A 50 -4.88 12.83 15.09
N LYS A 51 -6.06 12.57 15.67
CA LYS A 51 -6.37 12.88 17.06
C LYS A 51 -6.86 11.62 17.78
N PRO A 52 -6.59 11.49 19.09
CA PRO A 52 -7.11 10.37 19.87
C PRO A 52 -8.63 10.19 19.72
N GLY A 53 -9.05 8.95 19.59
CA GLY A 53 -10.47 8.58 19.45
C GLY A 53 -11.03 8.63 18.02
N MET A 54 -10.29 9.14 17.03
CA MET A 54 -10.70 9.05 15.62
C MET A 54 -10.80 7.59 15.17
N VAL A 55 -11.71 7.30 14.25
CA VAL A 55 -11.90 6.00 13.61
C VAL A 55 -11.29 6.04 12.23
N ILE A 56 -10.31 5.18 11.99
CA ILE A 56 -9.58 5.06 10.72
C ILE A 56 -10.02 3.78 10.01
N ALA A 57 -10.31 3.85 8.70
CA ALA A 57 -10.39 2.69 7.84
C ALA A 57 -9.05 2.53 7.11
N ASP A 58 -8.30 1.47 7.42
CA ASP A 58 -7.03 1.12 6.79
C ASP A 58 -7.29 0.12 5.65
N LEU A 59 -7.24 0.63 4.42
CA LEU A 59 -7.60 -0.13 3.22
C LEU A 59 -6.39 -0.86 2.64
N CYS A 60 -6.47 -2.17 2.51
CA CYS A 60 -5.37 -3.10 2.23
C CYS A 60 -4.37 -3.14 3.39
N SER A 61 -4.87 -3.47 4.58
CA SER A 61 -4.13 -3.37 5.85
C SER A 61 -3.03 -4.43 6.02
N ALA A 62 -2.96 -5.44 5.16
CA ALA A 62 -1.95 -6.50 5.13
C ALA A 62 -1.65 -7.07 6.54
N LEU A 63 -0.39 -7.02 6.99
CA LEU A 63 0.06 -7.49 8.31
C LEU A 63 -0.36 -6.58 9.48
N GLY A 64 -1.08 -5.49 9.22
CA GLY A 64 -1.59 -4.57 10.22
C GLY A 64 -0.53 -3.76 10.98
N ALA A 65 0.68 -3.65 10.47
CA ALA A 65 1.74 -2.91 11.16
C ALA A 65 1.47 -1.39 11.20
N PRO A 66 1.04 -0.73 10.11
CA PRO A 66 0.56 0.65 10.19
C PRO A 66 -0.58 0.81 11.19
N ALA A 67 -1.59 -0.09 11.18
CA ALA A 67 -2.71 -0.07 12.11
C ALA A 67 -2.25 -0.10 13.58
N ARG A 68 -1.32 -1.01 13.94
CA ARG A 68 -0.76 -1.10 15.29
C ARG A 68 0.03 0.17 15.65
N HIS A 69 0.83 0.70 14.72
CA HIS A 69 1.58 1.93 14.94
C HIS A 69 0.65 3.11 15.23
N LEU A 70 -0.40 3.28 14.41
CA LEU A 70 -1.39 4.35 14.55
C LEU A 70 -2.17 4.24 15.87
N ALA A 71 -2.69 3.07 16.19
CA ALA A 71 -3.42 2.83 17.43
C ALA A 71 -2.55 3.07 18.67
N SER A 72 -1.32 2.55 18.67
CA SER A 72 -0.40 2.70 19.80
C SER A 72 0.03 4.15 20.01
N LYS A 73 0.44 4.83 18.94
CA LYS A 73 1.05 6.17 19.03
C LYS A 73 0.04 7.30 19.07
N TYR A 74 -0.96 7.24 18.20
CA TYR A 74 -1.95 8.32 18.03
C TYR A 74 -3.25 8.08 18.79
N LYS A 75 -3.41 6.90 19.45
CA LYS A 75 -4.60 6.55 20.25
C LYS A 75 -5.89 6.59 19.44
N VAL A 76 -5.84 6.12 18.19
CA VAL A 76 -6.96 6.03 17.25
C VAL A 76 -7.51 4.62 17.21
N TYR A 77 -8.77 4.47 16.80
CA TYR A 77 -9.38 3.17 16.50
C TYR A 77 -9.18 2.85 15.02
N VAL A 78 -8.76 1.63 14.70
CA VAL A 78 -8.49 1.22 13.31
C VAL A 78 -9.39 0.05 12.90
N LYS A 79 -10.01 0.19 11.74
CA LYS A 79 -10.73 -0.87 11.03
C LYS A 79 -9.91 -1.24 9.79
N GLY A 80 -9.08 -2.29 9.91
CA GLY A 80 -8.29 -2.81 8.81
C GLY A 80 -9.12 -3.70 7.91
N ILE A 81 -9.02 -3.53 6.60
CA ILE A 81 -9.62 -4.45 5.63
C ILE A 81 -8.57 -4.93 4.65
N ASP A 82 -8.57 -6.24 4.39
CA ASP A 82 -7.68 -6.86 3.41
C ASP A 82 -8.37 -8.04 2.73
N ALA A 83 -8.01 -8.32 1.50
CA ALA A 83 -8.55 -9.46 0.75
C ALA A 83 -7.82 -10.77 1.06
N THR A 84 -6.63 -10.71 1.71
CA THR A 84 -5.74 -11.83 1.94
C THR A 84 -5.90 -12.37 3.36
N LYS A 85 -6.57 -13.50 3.49
CA LYS A 85 -6.91 -14.11 4.78
C LYS A 85 -5.67 -14.43 5.64
N THR A 86 -4.60 -14.93 5.03
CA THR A 86 -3.36 -15.26 5.75
C THR A 86 -2.68 -14.03 6.33
N MET A 87 -2.72 -12.90 5.61
CA MET A 87 -2.21 -11.62 6.11
C MET A 87 -3.03 -11.15 7.32
N LEU A 88 -4.36 -11.22 7.24
CA LEU A 88 -5.23 -10.84 8.35
C LEU A 88 -5.04 -11.74 9.59
N GLN A 89 -4.84 -13.04 9.41
CA GLN A 89 -4.53 -13.93 10.53
C GLN A 89 -3.27 -13.50 11.27
N LYS A 90 -2.18 -13.25 10.54
CA LYS A 90 -0.94 -12.71 11.12
C LYS A 90 -1.16 -11.33 11.77
N ALA A 91 -1.95 -10.45 11.14
CA ALA A 91 -2.29 -9.13 11.68
C ALA A 91 -3.02 -9.23 13.03
N ILE A 92 -4.01 -10.13 13.15
CA ILE A 92 -4.77 -10.39 14.38
C ILE A 92 -3.85 -10.93 15.48
N GLU A 93 -3.03 -11.94 15.17
CA GLU A 93 -2.09 -12.53 16.13
C GLU A 93 -1.10 -11.49 16.68
N ARG A 94 -0.50 -10.68 15.80
CA ARG A 94 0.44 -9.63 16.17
C ARG A 94 -0.22 -8.49 16.94
N THR A 95 -1.46 -8.15 16.60
CA THR A 95 -2.24 -7.14 17.32
C THR A 95 -2.58 -7.59 18.73
N LYS A 96 -2.94 -8.87 18.92
CA LYS A 96 -3.15 -9.47 20.24
C LYS A 96 -1.85 -9.50 21.05
N ALA A 97 -0.74 -9.89 20.45
CA ALA A 97 0.58 -9.86 21.10
C ALA A 97 0.97 -8.44 21.57
N ALA A 98 0.58 -7.43 20.80
CA ALA A 98 0.79 -6.02 21.15
C ALA A 98 -0.25 -5.46 22.14
N LYS A 99 -1.27 -6.24 22.55
CA LYS A 99 -2.39 -5.84 23.44
C LYS A 99 -3.19 -4.64 22.89
N LEU A 100 -3.44 -4.65 21.58
CA LEU A 100 -4.17 -3.58 20.86
C LEU A 100 -5.51 -4.05 20.30
N GLU A 101 -5.98 -5.23 20.64
CA GLU A 101 -7.23 -5.83 20.14
C GLU A 101 -8.49 -5.02 20.50
N ASN A 102 -8.42 -4.17 21.49
CA ASN A 102 -9.53 -3.26 21.86
C ASN A 102 -9.56 -1.99 20.98
N MET A 103 -8.53 -1.75 20.18
CA MET A 103 -8.40 -0.55 19.34
C MET A 103 -8.37 -0.89 17.84
N ILE A 104 -8.18 -2.15 17.47
CA ILE A 104 -8.05 -2.55 16.08
C ILE A 104 -8.96 -3.75 15.79
N GLU A 105 -9.80 -3.60 14.77
CA GLU A 105 -10.62 -4.66 14.21
C GLU A 105 -10.18 -4.94 12.77
N TYR A 106 -10.21 -6.22 12.36
CA TYR A 106 -9.86 -6.62 10.99
C TYR A 106 -11.03 -7.29 10.29
N TYR A 107 -11.17 -7.01 8.99
CA TYR A 107 -12.22 -7.50 8.12
C TYR A 107 -11.61 -8.11 6.87
N GLU A 108 -11.98 -9.35 6.55
CA GLU A 108 -11.70 -9.94 5.25
C GLU A 108 -12.69 -9.38 4.23
N GLY A 109 -12.19 -8.77 3.14
CA GLY A 109 -13.08 -8.17 2.15
C GLY A 109 -12.38 -7.43 1.04
N ASN A 110 -13.20 -6.90 0.14
CA ASN A 110 -12.77 -6.14 -1.02
C ASN A 110 -12.91 -4.63 -0.73
N VAL A 111 -11.84 -3.87 -0.90
CA VAL A 111 -11.85 -2.40 -0.69
C VAL A 111 -12.74 -1.65 -1.69
N MET A 112 -13.19 -2.31 -2.75
CA MET A 112 -14.19 -1.81 -3.70
C MET A 112 -15.64 -2.03 -3.24
N ASP A 113 -15.85 -2.64 -2.06
CA ASP A 113 -17.17 -2.91 -1.45
C ASP A 113 -17.01 -3.02 0.08
N LEU A 114 -16.86 -1.87 0.73
CA LEU A 114 -16.49 -1.79 2.14
C LEU A 114 -17.67 -2.21 3.06
N PRO A 115 -17.44 -3.08 4.06
CA PRO A 115 -18.48 -3.54 4.98
C PRO A 115 -18.86 -2.47 6.03
N PHE A 116 -18.48 -1.23 5.81
CA PHE A 116 -18.72 -0.13 6.73
C PHE A 116 -19.94 0.70 6.32
N LYS A 117 -20.71 1.17 7.31
CA LYS A 117 -21.83 2.09 7.08
C LYS A 117 -21.33 3.42 6.54
N SER A 118 -22.16 4.10 5.75
CA SER A 118 -21.88 5.46 5.26
C SER A 118 -21.68 6.42 6.42
N ALA A 119 -20.76 7.37 6.26
CA ALA A 119 -20.53 8.46 7.20
C ALA A 119 -20.18 8.02 8.64
N THR A 120 -19.37 6.95 8.78
CA THR A 120 -18.95 6.43 10.11
C THR A 120 -17.44 6.57 10.36
N ILE A 121 -16.64 6.84 9.34
CA ILE A 121 -15.18 6.87 9.39
C ILE A 121 -14.68 8.32 9.39
N ASP A 122 -13.72 8.62 10.25
CA ASP A 122 -13.09 9.96 10.31
C ASP A 122 -11.99 10.08 9.25
N VAL A 123 -11.18 9.02 9.07
CA VAL A 123 -10.06 8.99 8.13
C VAL A 123 -10.04 7.69 7.35
N VAL A 124 -9.91 7.78 6.02
CA VAL A 124 -9.54 6.64 5.18
C VAL A 124 -8.03 6.70 4.93
N TRP A 125 -7.38 5.58 5.13
CA TRP A 125 -5.94 5.39 5.08
C TRP A 125 -5.55 4.30 4.08
N GLY A 126 -4.41 4.43 3.41
CA GLY A 126 -3.78 3.39 2.62
C GLY A 126 -2.29 3.67 2.41
N GLN A 127 -1.47 2.63 2.37
CA GLN A 127 -0.04 2.77 2.10
C GLN A 127 0.46 1.73 1.10
N GLU A 128 0.77 2.21 -0.11
CA GLU A 128 1.45 1.47 -1.19
C GLU A 128 0.83 0.10 -1.53
N ALA A 129 -0.51 0.02 -1.52
CA ALA A 129 -1.23 -1.22 -1.80
C ALA A 129 -2.37 -1.07 -2.83
N TRP A 130 -2.75 0.16 -3.16
CA TRP A 130 -3.86 0.39 -4.10
C TRP A 130 -3.44 0.13 -5.54
N CYS A 131 -2.14 0.01 -5.84
CA CYS A 131 -1.61 -0.50 -7.10
C CYS A 131 -2.16 -1.89 -7.46
N TYR A 132 -2.62 -2.70 -6.50
CA TYR A 132 -3.30 -3.98 -6.72
C TYR A 132 -4.80 -3.83 -7.05
N VAL A 133 -5.40 -2.67 -6.85
CA VAL A 133 -6.84 -2.48 -7.07
C VAL A 133 -7.13 -2.15 -8.52
N THR A 134 -7.99 -2.94 -9.16
CA THR A 134 -8.33 -2.79 -10.59
C THR A 134 -9.22 -1.59 -10.88
N ASP A 135 -10.17 -1.27 -10.00
CA ASP A 135 -11.08 -0.12 -10.13
C ASP A 135 -10.84 0.89 -8.99
N LYS A 136 -9.85 1.76 -9.20
CA LYS A 136 -9.48 2.80 -8.24
C LYS A 136 -10.57 3.87 -8.07
N GLU A 137 -11.40 4.10 -9.09
CA GLU A 137 -12.55 5.00 -8.96
C GLU A 137 -13.59 4.42 -7.99
N ARG A 138 -13.89 3.13 -8.08
CA ARG A 138 -14.81 2.45 -7.17
C ARG A 138 -14.26 2.43 -5.74
N LEU A 139 -12.98 2.13 -5.55
CA LEU A 139 -12.31 2.24 -4.25
C LEU A 139 -12.50 3.64 -3.65
N LEU A 140 -12.21 4.69 -4.43
CA LEU A 140 -12.36 6.08 -3.96
C LEU A 140 -13.81 6.46 -3.68
N ARG A 141 -14.80 5.92 -4.43
CA ARG A 141 -16.23 6.11 -4.14
C ARG A 141 -16.64 5.45 -2.82
N GLU A 142 -16.14 4.24 -2.54
CA GLU A 142 -16.36 3.58 -1.26
C GLU A 142 -15.70 4.34 -0.09
N ALA A 143 -14.46 4.80 -0.28
CA ALA A 143 -13.80 5.69 0.68
C ALA A 143 -14.61 6.95 0.96
N TYR A 144 -15.13 7.59 -0.10
CA TYR A 144 -15.99 8.76 0.04
C TYR A 144 -17.31 8.44 0.76
N ARG A 145 -17.94 7.31 0.44
CA ARG A 145 -19.19 6.88 1.06
C ARG A 145 -19.05 6.70 2.57
N VAL A 146 -18.00 6.00 3.02
CA VAL A 146 -17.81 5.68 4.43
C VAL A 146 -17.33 6.86 5.28
N LEU A 147 -16.67 7.85 4.67
CA LEU A 147 -16.20 9.05 5.35
C LEU A 147 -17.39 9.91 5.84
N LYS A 148 -17.28 10.40 7.06
CA LYS A 148 -18.11 11.48 7.60
C LYS A 148 -18.00 12.75 6.76
N SER A 149 -18.93 13.71 6.90
CA SER A 149 -18.72 15.07 6.41
C SER A 149 -17.44 15.63 7.05
N HIS A 150 -16.63 16.32 6.25
CA HIS A 150 -15.29 16.82 6.59
C HIS A 150 -14.26 15.74 6.94
N GLY A 151 -14.57 14.46 6.75
CA GLY A 151 -13.63 13.35 6.87
C GLY A 151 -12.51 13.45 5.83
N ILE A 152 -11.37 12.85 6.13
CA ILE A 152 -10.14 13.00 5.34
C ILE A 152 -9.74 11.65 4.75
N ILE A 153 -9.32 11.65 3.50
CA ILE A 153 -8.61 10.53 2.88
C ILE A 153 -7.12 10.90 2.77
N GLY A 154 -6.24 9.99 3.17
CA GLY A 154 -4.81 10.12 2.97
C GLY A 154 -4.18 8.80 2.62
N PHE A 155 -3.40 8.77 1.55
CA PHE A 155 -2.73 7.56 1.11
C PHE A 155 -1.43 7.83 0.39
N THR A 156 -0.56 6.82 0.38
CA THR A 156 0.57 6.72 -0.54
C THR A 156 0.33 5.56 -1.49
N ASP A 157 0.79 5.69 -2.74
CA ASP A 157 0.75 4.58 -3.68
C ASP A 157 1.86 4.67 -4.72
N TRP A 158 2.17 3.54 -5.33
CA TRP A 158 3.10 3.47 -6.44
C TRP A 158 2.45 4.05 -7.69
N ILE A 159 3.19 4.89 -8.40
CA ILE A 159 2.68 5.67 -9.53
C ILE A 159 3.59 5.64 -10.73
N ILE A 160 3.00 5.89 -11.89
CA ILE A 160 3.75 6.25 -13.09
C ILE A 160 4.02 7.74 -13.05
N THR A 161 5.28 8.13 -13.20
CA THR A 161 5.75 9.52 -13.10
C THR A 161 6.24 10.08 -14.43
N GLY A 162 6.77 9.25 -15.30
CA GLY A 162 7.32 9.66 -16.59
C GLY A 162 6.77 8.91 -17.79
N ASN A 163 7.37 9.15 -18.93
CA ASN A 163 7.08 8.38 -20.13
C ASN A 163 7.73 6.99 -20.03
N ILE A 164 6.88 5.97 -19.98
CA ILE A 164 7.29 4.57 -19.96
C ILE A 164 6.49 3.83 -21.05
N SER A 165 7.20 3.08 -21.89
CA SER A 165 6.55 2.28 -22.93
C SER A 165 5.91 1.03 -22.34
N PRO A 166 4.89 0.44 -23.00
CA PRO A 166 4.30 -0.83 -22.56
C PRO A 166 5.34 -1.95 -22.37
N LYS A 167 6.35 -2.00 -23.25
CA LYS A 167 7.43 -2.99 -23.18
C LYS A 167 8.33 -2.84 -21.95
N GLU A 168 8.49 -1.62 -21.44
CA GLU A 168 9.23 -1.36 -20.19
C GLU A 168 8.37 -1.58 -18.96
N LEU A 169 7.07 -1.37 -19.08
CA LEU A 169 6.11 -1.52 -18.00
C LEU A 169 5.81 -3.00 -17.68
N GLU A 170 5.73 -3.84 -18.70
CA GLU A 170 5.40 -5.25 -18.60
C GLU A 170 6.24 -5.99 -17.55
N PRO A 171 7.60 -5.97 -17.57
CA PRO A 171 8.39 -6.68 -16.57
C PRO A 171 8.24 -6.10 -15.16
N LEU A 172 7.93 -4.82 -15.00
CA LEU A 172 7.65 -4.21 -13.71
C LEU A 172 6.33 -4.76 -13.14
N TYR A 173 5.27 -4.76 -13.94
CA TYR A 173 3.97 -5.27 -13.53
C TYR A 173 4.00 -6.76 -13.23
N ASP A 174 4.66 -7.56 -14.06
CA ASP A 174 4.78 -9.01 -13.86
C ASP A 174 5.55 -9.34 -12.59
N SER A 175 6.62 -8.59 -12.27
CA SER A 175 7.42 -8.83 -11.08
C SER A 175 6.67 -8.58 -9.76
N MET A 176 5.67 -7.71 -9.76
CA MET A 176 4.84 -7.37 -8.59
C MET A 176 3.40 -7.87 -8.72
N ALA A 177 3.05 -8.52 -9.83
CA ALA A 177 1.68 -8.90 -10.16
C ALA A 177 0.70 -7.71 -10.10
N PHE A 178 1.11 -6.53 -10.55
CA PHE A 178 0.22 -5.37 -10.57
C PHE A 178 -0.74 -5.42 -11.77
N PRO A 179 -2.04 -5.16 -11.60
CA PRO A 179 -2.96 -4.98 -12.72
C PRO A 179 -2.69 -3.68 -13.49
N TYR A 180 -2.41 -2.60 -12.78
CA TYR A 180 -1.90 -1.33 -13.31
C TYR A 180 -1.53 -0.36 -12.18
N MET A 181 -0.65 0.60 -12.47
CA MET A 181 -0.40 1.76 -11.62
C MET A 181 -1.09 3.00 -12.21
N GLU A 182 -1.61 3.86 -11.34
CA GLU A 182 -2.14 5.15 -11.76
C GLU A 182 -1.01 6.19 -11.84
N SER A 183 -1.23 7.26 -12.58
CA SER A 183 -0.30 8.37 -12.64
C SER A 183 -0.53 9.36 -11.48
N PHE A 184 0.48 10.19 -11.19
CA PHE A 184 0.37 11.25 -10.18
C PHE A 184 -0.80 12.20 -10.44
N LYS A 185 -1.02 12.57 -11.71
CA LYS A 185 -2.14 13.41 -12.12
C LYS A 185 -3.46 12.65 -12.10
N GLY A 186 -3.45 11.38 -12.53
CA GLY A 186 -4.64 10.53 -12.60
C GLY A 186 -5.29 10.32 -11.25
N TYR A 187 -4.52 10.08 -10.18
CA TYR A 187 -5.08 10.01 -8.82
C TYR A 187 -5.78 11.30 -8.40
N GLN A 188 -5.18 12.45 -8.67
CA GLN A 188 -5.81 13.74 -8.35
C GLN A 188 -7.11 13.98 -9.14
N GLU A 189 -7.15 13.56 -10.40
CA GLU A 189 -8.34 13.65 -11.25
C GLU A 189 -9.44 12.69 -10.76
N LEU A 190 -9.09 11.47 -10.41
CA LEU A 190 -10.02 10.49 -9.83
C LEU A 190 -10.60 10.97 -8.50
N MET A 191 -9.77 11.50 -7.60
CA MET A 191 -10.23 12.07 -6.33
C MET A 191 -11.23 13.21 -6.56
N LYS A 192 -10.92 14.16 -7.46
CA LYS A 192 -11.82 15.27 -7.82
C LYS A 192 -13.12 14.77 -8.44
N LYS A 193 -13.04 13.78 -9.34
CA LYS A 193 -14.21 13.16 -10.01
C LYS A 193 -15.17 12.54 -9.00
N VAL A 194 -14.64 11.90 -7.95
CA VAL A 194 -15.45 11.30 -6.87
C VAL A 194 -16.06 12.36 -5.94
N GLY A 195 -15.50 13.55 -5.88
CA GLY A 195 -16.02 14.65 -5.06
C GLY A 195 -15.09 15.11 -3.92
N PHE A 196 -13.89 14.56 -3.82
CA PHE A 196 -12.91 15.05 -2.85
C PHE A 196 -12.34 16.40 -3.24
N LYS A 197 -12.19 17.28 -2.26
CA LYS A 197 -11.29 18.44 -2.37
C LYS A 197 -9.86 17.94 -2.11
N VAL A 198 -9.05 17.83 -3.17
CA VAL A 198 -7.63 17.51 -3.03
C VAL A 198 -6.93 18.67 -2.33
N THR A 199 -6.39 18.40 -1.15
CA THR A 199 -5.73 19.42 -0.30
C THR A 199 -4.23 19.37 -0.42
N GLU A 200 -3.67 18.19 -0.69
CA GLU A 200 -2.24 18.01 -0.87
C GLU A 200 -1.97 16.84 -1.83
N ALA A 201 -0.97 16.98 -2.68
CA ALA A 201 -0.41 15.92 -3.49
C ALA A 201 1.11 16.14 -3.59
N ILE A 202 1.89 15.14 -3.18
CA ILE A 202 3.35 15.20 -3.13
C ILE A 202 3.91 14.07 -3.98
N ASP A 203 4.79 14.40 -4.90
CA ASP A 203 5.59 13.44 -5.62
C ASP A 203 6.79 13.03 -4.77
N ASN A 204 6.85 11.77 -4.38
CA ASN A 204 7.90 11.19 -3.56
C ASN A 204 8.89 10.34 -4.38
N THR A 205 8.97 10.53 -5.70
CA THR A 205 9.79 9.70 -6.61
C THR A 205 11.26 9.65 -6.19
N GLU A 206 11.84 10.77 -5.74
CA GLU A 206 13.22 10.80 -5.24
C GLU A 206 13.43 9.93 -4.00
N ALA A 207 12.48 9.96 -3.06
CA ALA A 207 12.54 9.11 -1.87
C ALA A 207 12.32 7.64 -2.23
N PHE A 208 11.42 7.36 -3.16
CA PHE A 208 11.16 6.02 -3.69
C PHE A 208 12.42 5.41 -4.33
N ALA A 209 13.14 6.17 -5.15
CA ALA A 209 14.40 5.71 -5.75
C ALA A 209 15.45 5.35 -4.69
N LYS A 210 15.58 6.17 -3.62
CA LYS A 210 16.47 5.88 -2.50
C LYS A 210 16.06 4.63 -1.70
N HIS A 211 14.76 4.38 -1.54
CA HIS A 211 14.30 3.15 -0.92
C HIS A 211 14.67 1.93 -1.77
N PHE A 212 14.55 2.02 -3.10
CA PHE A 212 14.99 0.95 -3.98
C PHE A 212 16.51 0.74 -4.00
N ASP A 213 17.34 1.77 -3.76
CA ASP A 213 18.78 1.60 -3.49
C ASP A 213 18.99 0.75 -2.23
N GLN A 214 18.23 1.01 -1.16
CA GLN A 214 18.31 0.26 0.08
C GLN A 214 17.85 -1.20 -0.09
N TYR A 215 16.72 -1.44 -0.80
CA TYR A 215 16.24 -2.79 -1.07
C TYR A 215 17.20 -3.57 -1.95
N TYR A 216 17.81 -2.92 -2.96
CA TYR A 216 18.83 -3.53 -3.78
C TYR A 216 20.02 -3.98 -2.93
N GLU A 217 20.57 -3.10 -2.10
CA GLU A 217 21.67 -3.46 -1.19
C GLU A 217 21.28 -4.57 -0.21
N MET A 218 20.05 -4.50 0.32
CA MET A 218 19.54 -5.49 1.27
C MET A 218 19.45 -6.88 0.61
N VAL A 219 18.83 -6.99 -0.54
CA VAL A 219 18.64 -8.26 -1.25
C VAL A 219 19.96 -8.82 -1.80
N THR A 220 20.78 -7.97 -2.45
CA THR A 220 21.95 -8.44 -3.21
C THR A 220 23.23 -8.58 -2.38
N VAL A 221 23.28 -7.91 -1.21
CA VAL A 221 24.47 -7.90 -0.34
C VAL A 221 24.13 -8.43 1.05
N LYS A 222 23.30 -7.71 1.81
CA LYS A 222 23.13 -7.97 3.26
C LYS A 222 22.43 -9.28 3.55
N MET A 223 21.31 -9.56 2.86
CA MET A 223 20.47 -10.74 3.10
C MET A 223 20.70 -11.87 2.10
N LYS A 224 21.58 -11.68 1.11
CA LYS A 224 21.83 -12.70 0.07
C LYS A 224 22.08 -14.11 0.63
N PRO A 225 22.96 -14.32 1.63
CA PRO A 225 23.19 -15.67 2.19
C PRO A 225 21.93 -16.26 2.83
N ASP A 226 21.16 -15.45 3.55
CA ASP A 226 19.95 -15.88 4.23
C ASP A 226 18.82 -16.18 3.24
N ILE A 227 18.67 -15.36 2.20
CA ILE A 227 17.68 -15.59 1.14
C ILE A 227 18.01 -16.89 0.39
N LEU A 228 19.25 -17.08 -0.02
CA LEU A 228 19.68 -18.32 -0.69
C LEU A 228 19.45 -19.56 0.18
N LYS A 229 19.73 -19.46 1.49
CA LYS A 229 19.57 -20.56 2.44
C LYS A 229 18.11 -20.90 2.70
N ASN A 230 17.26 -19.91 2.89
CA ASN A 230 15.89 -20.10 3.36
C ASN A 230 14.86 -20.21 2.22
N PHE A 231 15.14 -19.61 1.06
CA PHE A 231 14.21 -19.49 -0.06
C PHE A 231 14.74 -20.10 -1.36
N GLY A 232 16.04 -20.41 -1.45
CA GLY A 232 16.67 -21.04 -2.60
C GLY A 232 17.09 -20.06 -3.71
N PRO A 233 17.84 -20.57 -4.72
CA PRO A 233 18.44 -19.74 -5.78
C PRO A 233 17.42 -19.13 -6.73
N ASP A 234 16.31 -19.80 -7.02
CA ASP A 234 15.31 -19.32 -7.98
C ASP A 234 14.59 -18.08 -7.44
N LEU A 235 14.15 -18.13 -6.15
CA LEU A 235 13.49 -17.01 -5.53
C LEU A 235 14.46 -15.86 -5.24
N TYR A 236 15.73 -16.15 -4.93
CA TYR A 236 16.77 -15.14 -4.88
C TYR A 236 16.94 -14.43 -6.21
N GLY A 237 17.07 -15.18 -7.32
CA GLY A 237 17.20 -14.61 -8.67
C GLY A 237 16.00 -13.73 -9.06
N PHE A 238 14.80 -14.17 -8.70
CA PHE A 238 13.59 -13.36 -8.87
C PHE A 238 13.66 -12.04 -8.08
N ALA A 239 14.01 -12.08 -6.80
CA ALA A 239 14.11 -10.90 -5.94
C ALA A 239 15.21 -9.93 -6.42
N GLU A 240 16.39 -10.45 -6.81
CA GLU A 240 17.49 -9.66 -7.35
C GLU A 240 17.08 -8.93 -8.64
N ASN A 241 16.39 -9.64 -9.56
CA ASN A 241 15.86 -9.03 -10.77
C ASN A 241 14.83 -7.94 -10.45
N LEU A 242 13.88 -8.24 -9.56
CA LEU A 242 12.82 -7.30 -9.14
C LEU A 242 13.43 -5.99 -8.64
N VAL A 243 14.31 -6.05 -7.63
CA VAL A 243 14.88 -4.81 -7.06
C VAL A 243 15.76 -4.07 -8.09
N THR A 244 16.36 -4.78 -9.03
CA THR A 244 17.19 -4.19 -10.10
C THR A 244 16.35 -3.40 -11.09
N ILE A 245 15.26 -3.99 -11.62
CA ILE A 245 14.42 -3.33 -12.63
C ILE A 245 13.64 -2.15 -12.05
N TRP A 246 13.11 -2.29 -10.82
CA TRP A 246 12.41 -1.21 -10.13
C TRP A 246 13.34 -0.06 -9.76
N ARG A 247 14.54 -0.36 -9.22
CA ARG A 247 15.58 0.64 -8.96
C ARG A 247 15.92 1.44 -10.20
N LYS A 248 16.16 0.76 -11.33
CA LYS A 248 16.46 1.42 -12.62
C LYS A 248 15.32 2.33 -13.04
N ALA A 249 14.08 1.83 -13.07
CA ALA A 249 12.92 2.61 -13.49
C ALA A 249 12.65 3.82 -12.59
N ALA A 250 12.91 3.70 -11.28
CA ALA A 250 12.78 4.79 -10.31
C ALA A 250 13.83 5.90 -10.57
N HIS A 251 15.11 5.53 -10.76
CA HIS A 251 16.16 6.50 -11.09
C HIS A 251 15.98 7.15 -12.47
N GLU A 252 15.32 6.48 -13.39
CA GLU A 252 14.93 7.05 -14.69
C GLU A 252 13.64 7.90 -14.60
N HIS A 253 13.09 8.12 -13.40
CA HIS A 253 11.84 8.86 -13.15
C HIS A 253 10.64 8.34 -13.98
N LYS A 254 10.59 7.03 -14.24
CA LYS A 254 9.48 6.38 -14.95
C LYS A 254 8.38 5.94 -14.01
N VAL A 255 8.79 5.54 -12.80
CA VAL A 255 7.92 5.11 -11.70
C VAL A 255 8.36 5.77 -10.41
N GLY A 256 7.46 5.86 -9.45
CA GLY A 256 7.73 6.47 -8.17
C GLY A 256 6.64 6.17 -7.14
N SER A 257 6.59 6.97 -6.10
CA SER A 257 5.51 6.96 -5.11
C SER A 257 4.89 8.36 -5.00
N GLY A 258 3.58 8.42 -4.83
CA GLY A 258 2.83 9.65 -4.58
C GLY A 258 2.16 9.61 -3.22
N LEU A 259 2.09 10.77 -2.54
CA LEU A 259 1.27 10.97 -1.36
C LEU A 259 0.11 11.89 -1.73
N PHE A 260 -1.10 11.50 -1.36
CA PHE A 260 -2.33 12.21 -1.71
C PHE A 260 -3.20 12.41 -0.47
N ILE A 261 -3.70 13.66 -0.31
CA ILE A 261 -4.63 13.99 0.76
C ILE A 261 -5.83 14.72 0.16
N GLY A 262 -7.02 14.29 0.57
CA GLY A 262 -8.27 14.92 0.18
C GLY A 262 -9.25 15.00 1.33
N GLN A 263 -10.16 15.95 1.26
CA GLN A 263 -11.23 16.13 2.23
C GLN A 263 -12.58 15.96 1.55
N LYS A 264 -13.47 15.24 2.21
CA LYS A 264 -14.88 15.21 1.87
C LYS A 264 -15.52 16.51 2.34
N PRO A 265 -16.15 17.32 1.46
CA PRO A 265 -16.84 18.55 1.84
C PRO A 265 -17.92 18.37 2.90
#